data_f269fab2a2b2beaf47f12970e7645847
#
_entry.id   f269fab2a2b2beaf47f12970e7645847
#
_cell.length_a   1.000
_cell.length_b   1.000
_cell.length_c   1.000
_cell.angle_alpha   90.00
_cell.angle_beta   90.00
_cell.angle_gamma   90.00
#
_symmetry.space_group_name_H-M   'P 1'
#
loop_
_entity.id
_entity.type
_entity.pdbx_description
1 polymer ?
#
loop_
_entity_poly.entity_id
_entity_poly.type
_entity_poly.pdbx_seq_one_letter_code
_entity_poly.pdbx_strand_id
1 'polypeptide(L)'
;MAGEAINAGKKWEAEQGFLRGWVAHIFHMKVAGDPFKELIGSGWKPSAEMRDPSRWPVRLEVPKGPITVEGTRRNARMLVEYVEGWLNGRGAKGIDSLAGKPGIHPALMEDLATGRMSTARIAQRVLHRVRSEDGALHDFALVKRLLQEETDDIIKLGSLSGEAAARYRKAQKIAAQWIRNYTAFDFRSLGSYTRADLDRIAAGPEAL
;
A
#
# COMPACT_ATOMS: atom_id res chain seq x y z
N MET A 1 16.05 10.20 -12.67
CA MET A 1 15.75 10.20 -11.21
C MET A 1 15.18 8.87 -10.70
N ALA A 2 13.96 8.41 -11.06
CA ALA A 2 13.43 7.15 -10.52
C ALA A 2 14.25 5.91 -10.94
N GLY A 3 14.62 5.80 -12.22
CA GLY A 3 15.45 4.69 -12.72
C GLY A 3 16.83 4.63 -12.07
N GLU A 4 17.44 5.76 -11.82
CA GLU A 4 18.75 5.84 -11.13
C GLU A 4 18.64 5.39 -9.68
N ALA A 5 17.58 5.80 -8.97
CA ALA A 5 17.34 5.36 -7.59
C ALA A 5 17.09 3.84 -7.52
N ILE A 6 16.34 3.28 -8.47
CA ILE A 6 16.11 1.83 -8.57
C ILE A 6 17.44 1.11 -8.83
N ASN A 7 18.23 1.59 -9.79
CA ASN A 7 19.53 0.98 -10.12
C ASN A 7 20.48 1.01 -8.91
N ALA A 8 20.60 2.16 -8.26
CA ALA A 8 21.46 2.30 -7.07
C ALA A 8 21.01 1.37 -5.94
N GLY A 9 19.69 1.27 -5.66
CA GLY A 9 19.17 0.34 -4.67
C GLY A 9 19.46 -1.12 -5.02
N LYS A 10 19.27 -1.51 -6.29
CA LYS A 10 19.53 -2.87 -6.75
C LYS A 10 21.02 -3.20 -6.81
N LYS A 11 21.87 -2.23 -7.10
CA LYS A 11 23.32 -2.38 -6.99
C LYS A 11 23.72 -2.65 -5.54
N TRP A 12 23.19 -1.88 -4.61
CA TRP A 12 23.43 -2.13 -3.19
C TRP A 12 22.95 -3.53 -2.76
N GLU A 13 21.74 -3.96 -3.17
CA GLU A 13 21.25 -5.31 -2.90
C GLU A 13 22.19 -6.39 -3.45
N ALA A 14 22.67 -6.24 -4.69
CA ALA A 14 23.61 -7.16 -5.31
C ALA A 14 24.94 -7.24 -4.53
N GLU A 15 25.48 -6.10 -4.10
CA GLU A 15 26.71 -6.03 -3.29
C GLU A 15 26.54 -6.68 -1.90
N GLN A 16 25.31 -6.77 -1.37
CA GLN A 16 25.00 -7.55 -0.17
C GLN A 16 24.92 -9.06 -0.40
N GLY A 17 25.06 -9.52 -1.63
CA GLY A 17 25.04 -10.94 -1.96
C GLY A 17 23.71 -11.47 -2.46
N PHE A 18 22.73 -10.62 -2.71
CA PHE A 18 21.50 -11.04 -3.37
C PHE A 18 21.76 -11.27 -4.85
N LEU A 19 21.25 -12.39 -5.37
CA LEU A 19 21.45 -12.78 -6.78
C LEU A 19 20.31 -12.33 -7.67
N ARG A 20 19.24 -11.81 -7.11
CA ARG A 20 18.06 -11.31 -7.81
C ARG A 20 17.26 -10.38 -6.91
N GLY A 21 16.49 -9.49 -7.50
CA GLY A 21 15.59 -8.61 -6.80
C GLY A 21 14.19 -8.65 -7.41
N TRP A 22 13.21 -8.25 -6.61
CA TRP A 22 11.86 -8.07 -7.09
C TRP A 22 11.68 -6.71 -7.77
N VAL A 23 10.85 -6.66 -8.79
CA VAL A 23 10.45 -5.44 -9.48
C VAL A 23 8.97 -5.51 -9.85
N ALA A 24 8.22 -4.47 -9.51
CA ALA A 24 6.77 -4.45 -9.70
C ALA A 24 6.33 -4.23 -11.15
N HIS A 25 7.11 -3.52 -11.95
CA HIS A 25 6.69 -3.09 -13.27
C HIS A 25 7.72 -3.41 -14.35
N ILE A 26 7.23 -3.88 -15.50
CA ILE A 26 8.06 -4.29 -16.65
C ILE A 26 9.04 -3.20 -17.10
N PHE A 27 8.68 -1.92 -17.03
CA PHE A 27 9.57 -0.81 -17.40
C PHE A 27 10.82 -0.71 -16.54
N HIS A 28 10.82 -1.28 -15.35
CA HIS A 28 11.96 -1.28 -14.44
C HIS A 28 12.81 -2.54 -14.51
N MET A 29 12.38 -3.56 -15.27
CA MET A 29 13.07 -4.88 -15.30
C MET A 29 14.53 -4.75 -15.70
N LYS A 30 14.84 -3.98 -16.74
CA LYS A 30 16.20 -3.80 -17.21
C LYS A 30 17.06 -3.08 -16.15
N VAL A 31 16.63 -1.89 -15.74
CA VAL A 31 17.39 -1.06 -14.80
C VAL A 31 17.57 -1.71 -13.43
N ALA A 32 16.64 -2.56 -13.03
CA ALA A 32 16.71 -3.32 -11.78
C ALA A 32 17.50 -4.62 -11.92
N GLY A 33 17.52 -5.24 -13.10
CA GLY A 33 18.20 -6.52 -13.32
C GLY A 33 19.69 -6.40 -13.69
N ASP A 34 20.08 -5.30 -14.33
CA ASP A 34 21.45 -5.12 -14.80
C ASP A 34 22.51 -5.25 -13.68
N PRO A 35 22.35 -4.65 -12.47
CA PRO A 35 23.35 -4.81 -11.40
C PRO A 35 23.60 -6.26 -10.98
N PHE A 36 22.57 -7.10 -10.95
CA PHE A 36 22.71 -8.52 -10.61
C PHE A 36 23.42 -9.29 -11.74
N LYS A 37 23.13 -8.97 -13.00
CA LYS A 37 23.82 -9.58 -14.15
C LYS A 37 25.29 -9.22 -14.17
N GLU A 38 25.62 -7.97 -13.91
CA GLU A 38 27.00 -7.49 -13.80
C GLU A 38 27.76 -8.22 -12.71
N LEU A 39 27.15 -8.35 -11.51
CA LEU A 39 27.75 -9.07 -10.40
C LEU A 39 28.00 -10.55 -10.73
N ILE A 40 27.00 -11.24 -11.29
CA ILE A 40 27.13 -12.65 -11.70
C ILE A 40 28.18 -12.79 -12.79
N GLY A 41 28.18 -11.90 -13.79
CA GLY A 41 29.12 -11.90 -14.91
C GLY A 41 30.57 -11.64 -14.47
N SER A 42 30.81 -10.97 -13.36
CA SER A 42 32.13 -10.76 -12.78
C SER A 42 32.74 -12.02 -12.12
N GLY A 43 31.97 -13.11 -12.04
CA GLY A 43 32.38 -14.31 -11.32
C GLY A 43 32.31 -14.19 -9.80
N TRP A 44 31.62 -13.15 -9.29
CA TRP A 44 31.45 -12.93 -7.86
C TRP A 44 30.85 -14.14 -7.16
N LYS A 45 31.36 -14.45 -5.98
CA LYS A 45 30.84 -15.49 -5.09
C LYS A 45 30.74 -14.94 -3.67
N PRO A 46 29.68 -15.30 -2.92
CA PRO A 46 29.58 -14.89 -1.53
C PRO A 46 30.75 -15.42 -0.71
N SER A 47 31.32 -14.58 0.15
CA SER A 47 32.37 -14.97 1.08
C SER A 47 31.88 -15.99 2.11
N ALA A 48 32.81 -16.66 2.81
CA ALA A 48 32.44 -17.55 3.90
C ALA A 48 31.68 -16.79 5.02
N GLU A 49 32.07 -15.55 5.28
CA GLU A 49 31.42 -14.69 6.26
C GLU A 49 29.97 -14.34 5.89
N MET A 50 29.70 -14.08 4.62
CA MET A 50 28.35 -13.83 4.13
C MET A 50 27.43 -15.04 4.25
N ARG A 51 27.98 -16.25 4.29
CA ARG A 51 27.25 -17.50 4.44
C ARG A 51 27.06 -17.95 5.88
N ASP A 52 27.71 -17.29 6.82
CA ASP A 52 27.61 -17.62 8.24
C ASP A 52 26.37 -16.95 8.86
N PRO A 53 25.29 -17.70 9.15
CA PRO A 53 24.07 -17.13 9.68
C PRO A 53 24.25 -16.51 11.07
N SER A 54 25.28 -16.90 11.81
CA SER A 54 25.55 -16.33 13.15
C SER A 54 25.95 -14.86 13.08
N ARG A 55 26.48 -14.41 11.95
CA ARG A 55 26.85 -13.01 11.72
C ARG A 55 25.66 -12.11 11.32
N TRP A 56 24.52 -12.70 11.03
CA TRP A 56 23.32 -12.01 10.56
C TRP A 56 22.12 -12.27 11.49
N PRO A 57 22.22 -11.93 12.78
CA PRO A 57 21.10 -12.10 13.69
C PRO A 57 19.90 -11.27 13.22
N VAL A 58 18.72 -11.85 13.34
CA VAL A 58 17.48 -11.10 13.06
C VAL A 58 17.37 -9.95 14.05
N ARG A 59 17.33 -8.74 13.54
CA ARG A 59 17.11 -7.53 14.33
C ARG A 59 15.70 -7.01 14.06
N LEU A 60 14.93 -6.88 15.12
CA LEU A 60 13.61 -6.26 15.06
C LEU A 60 13.76 -4.81 15.53
N GLU A 61 13.94 -3.93 14.57
CA GLU A 61 14.02 -2.49 14.84
C GLU A 61 12.74 -1.82 14.35
N VAL A 62 12.15 -1.00 15.22
CA VAL A 62 11.02 -0.14 14.82
C VAL A 62 11.60 1.11 14.18
N PRO A 63 11.35 1.36 12.88
CA PRO A 63 11.84 2.57 12.23
C PRO A 63 11.32 3.81 12.95
N LYS A 64 12.22 4.74 13.26
CA LYS A 64 11.82 6.05 13.78
C LYS A 64 11.31 6.91 12.61
N GLY A 65 10.22 7.60 12.84
CA GLY A 65 9.66 8.50 11.86
C GLY A 65 8.39 9.16 12.37
N PRO A 66 8.00 10.29 11.77
CA PRO A 66 6.82 11.01 12.18
C PRO A 66 5.54 10.21 11.88
N ILE A 67 4.59 10.25 12.80
CA ILE A 67 3.24 9.79 12.56
C ILE A 67 2.38 11.02 12.32
N THR A 68 1.81 11.14 11.13
CA THR A 68 1.04 12.31 10.73
C THR A 68 -0.38 11.91 10.30
N VAL A 69 -1.33 12.83 10.47
CA VAL A 69 -2.69 12.66 9.91
C VAL A 69 -2.62 12.55 8.39
N GLU A 70 -1.74 13.33 7.75
CA GLU A 70 -1.54 13.27 6.30
C GLU A 70 -1.06 11.87 5.83
N GLY A 71 -0.16 11.23 6.57
CA GLY A 71 0.25 9.85 6.28
C GLY A 71 -0.88 8.84 6.39
N THR A 72 -1.83 9.06 7.32
CA THR A 72 -3.04 8.23 7.44
C THR A 72 -4.02 8.52 6.30
N ARG A 73 -4.18 9.78 5.92
CA ARG A 73 -4.98 10.22 4.78
C ARG A 73 -4.52 9.55 3.49
N ARG A 74 -3.21 9.54 3.22
CA ARG A 74 -2.65 8.84 2.06
C ARG A 74 -2.97 7.36 2.04
N ASN A 75 -2.83 6.68 3.19
CA ASN A 75 -3.19 5.26 3.28
C ASN A 75 -4.70 5.05 3.04
N ALA A 76 -5.57 5.94 3.55
CA ALA A 76 -7.01 5.87 3.33
C ALA A 76 -7.35 6.03 1.83
N ARG A 77 -6.76 7.03 1.16
CA ARG A 77 -6.94 7.23 -0.28
C ARG A 77 -6.49 6.02 -1.08
N MET A 78 -5.26 5.53 -0.84
CA MET A 78 -4.73 4.37 -1.54
C MET A 78 -5.63 3.14 -1.36
N LEU A 79 -6.15 2.94 -0.15
CA LEU A 79 -7.04 1.83 0.14
C LEU A 79 -8.37 1.92 -0.63
N VAL A 80 -9.00 3.10 -0.65
CA VAL A 80 -10.24 3.34 -1.42
C VAL A 80 -10.01 3.12 -2.91
N GLU A 81 -8.92 3.66 -3.46
CA GLU A 81 -8.55 3.49 -4.87
C GLU A 81 -8.32 2.02 -5.22
N TYR A 82 -7.58 1.29 -4.38
CA TYR A 82 -7.32 -0.12 -4.60
C TYR A 82 -8.62 -0.94 -4.57
N VAL A 83 -9.46 -0.74 -3.55
CA VAL A 83 -10.73 -1.47 -3.41
C VAL A 83 -11.66 -1.18 -4.59
N GLU A 84 -11.74 0.07 -5.06
CA GLU A 84 -12.51 0.40 -6.27
C GLU A 84 -11.96 -0.34 -7.50
N GLY A 85 -10.64 -0.32 -7.68
CA GLY A 85 -10.00 -1.05 -8.78
C GLY A 85 -10.34 -2.54 -8.74
N TRP A 86 -10.26 -3.14 -7.56
CA TRP A 86 -10.60 -4.56 -7.35
C TRP A 86 -12.08 -4.85 -7.65
N LEU A 87 -13.01 -3.99 -7.20
CA LEU A 87 -14.44 -4.09 -7.53
C LEU A 87 -14.71 -4.00 -9.03
N ASN A 88 -13.83 -3.32 -9.75
CA ASN A 88 -13.86 -3.17 -11.21
C ASN A 88 -13.04 -4.24 -11.95
N GLY A 89 -12.70 -5.35 -11.27
CA GLY A 89 -12.02 -6.51 -11.86
C GLY A 89 -10.51 -6.32 -12.05
N ARG A 90 -9.87 -5.35 -11.40
CA ARG A 90 -8.44 -5.09 -11.51
C ARG A 90 -7.70 -5.65 -10.29
N GLY A 91 -6.68 -6.46 -10.52
CA GLY A 91 -5.80 -6.96 -9.46
C GLY A 91 -4.78 -5.94 -8.96
N ALA A 92 -4.50 -4.93 -9.78
CA ALA A 92 -3.68 -3.77 -9.43
C ALA A 92 -4.28 -2.52 -10.07
N LYS A 93 -4.10 -1.37 -9.44
CA LYS A 93 -4.62 -0.09 -9.93
C LYS A 93 -3.52 0.97 -9.90
N GLY A 94 -3.33 1.65 -11.04
CA GLY A 94 -2.57 2.90 -11.08
C GLY A 94 -3.31 3.94 -10.23
N ILE A 95 -2.62 4.53 -9.25
CA ILE A 95 -3.20 5.56 -8.41
C ILE A 95 -2.95 6.91 -9.06
N ASP A 96 -4.01 7.65 -9.24
CA ASP A 96 -3.91 9.07 -9.51
C ASP A 96 -3.22 9.73 -8.32
N SER A 97 -2.25 10.58 -8.64
CA SER A 97 -1.35 11.09 -7.62
C SER A 97 -2.12 11.61 -6.40
N LEU A 98 -1.51 11.47 -5.25
CA LEU A 98 -2.00 11.99 -3.97
C LEU A 98 -2.26 13.53 -3.98
N ALA A 99 -1.90 14.21 -5.04
CA ALA A 99 -2.17 15.63 -5.28
C ALA A 99 -3.33 15.86 -6.28
N GLY A 100 -4.16 14.86 -6.56
CA GLY A 100 -5.31 14.98 -7.47
C GLY A 100 -4.95 15.08 -8.96
N LYS A 101 -3.70 14.78 -9.33
CA LYS A 101 -3.28 14.68 -10.73
C LYS A 101 -3.32 13.23 -11.18
N PRO A 102 -3.75 12.94 -12.42
CA PRO A 102 -3.71 11.59 -12.97
C PRO A 102 -2.33 10.95 -12.78
N GLY A 103 -2.30 9.68 -12.44
CA GLY A 103 -1.07 8.91 -12.32
C GLY A 103 -0.28 9.00 -13.62
N ILE A 104 0.84 9.73 -13.58
CA ILE A 104 1.62 10.11 -14.78
C ILE A 104 2.43 8.92 -15.29
N HIS A 105 2.65 7.90 -14.46
CA HIS A 105 3.50 6.78 -14.80
C HIS A 105 2.84 5.45 -14.42
N PRO A 106 2.75 4.47 -15.36
CA PRO A 106 2.08 3.19 -15.10
C PRO A 106 2.77 2.33 -14.02
N ALA A 107 3.96 2.71 -13.57
CA ALA A 107 4.63 2.06 -12.44
C ALA A 107 4.13 2.52 -11.07
N LEU A 108 3.34 3.59 -11.01
CA LEU A 108 2.64 4.02 -9.80
C LEU A 108 1.35 3.19 -9.66
N MET A 109 1.50 2.00 -9.13
CA MET A 109 0.45 0.98 -9.06
C MET A 109 0.34 0.43 -7.65
N GLU A 110 -0.89 0.31 -7.16
CA GLU A 110 -1.20 -0.36 -5.91
C GLU A 110 -1.80 -1.75 -6.18
N ASP A 111 -1.36 -2.72 -5.42
CA ASP A 111 -1.82 -4.10 -5.47
C ASP A 111 -2.44 -4.55 -4.13
N LEU A 112 -2.78 -5.83 -4.02
CA LEU A 112 -3.35 -6.38 -2.80
C LEU A 112 -2.42 -6.22 -1.59
N ALA A 113 -1.09 -6.36 -1.77
CA ALA A 113 -0.14 -6.23 -0.67
C ALA A 113 -0.14 -4.80 -0.13
N THR A 114 -0.14 -3.81 -1.01
CA THR A 114 -0.21 -2.38 -0.65
C THR A 114 -1.53 -2.03 0.04
N GLY A 115 -2.65 -2.55 -0.47
CA GLY A 115 -3.96 -2.42 0.16
C GLY A 115 -3.98 -3.00 1.58
N ARG A 116 -3.41 -4.20 1.78
CA ARG A 116 -3.29 -4.82 3.10
C ARG A 116 -2.38 -4.05 4.04
N MET A 117 -1.25 -3.54 3.56
CA MET A 117 -0.34 -2.71 4.36
C MET A 117 -1.02 -1.41 4.81
N SER A 118 -1.75 -0.74 3.92
CA SER A 118 -2.50 0.47 4.25
C SER A 118 -3.57 0.19 5.30
N THR A 119 -4.32 -0.90 5.15
CA THR A 119 -5.31 -1.36 6.13
C THR A 119 -4.67 -1.62 7.49
N ALA A 120 -3.57 -2.38 7.53
CA ALA A 120 -2.86 -2.74 8.75
C ALA A 120 -2.29 -1.50 9.47
N ARG A 121 -1.70 -0.56 8.73
CA ARG A 121 -1.17 0.69 9.29
C ARG A 121 -2.27 1.52 9.96
N ILE A 122 -3.40 1.69 9.29
CA ILE A 122 -4.54 2.44 9.85
C ILE A 122 -5.08 1.70 11.08
N ALA A 123 -5.32 0.39 10.99
CA ALA A 123 -5.82 -0.41 12.09
C ALA A 123 -4.90 -0.37 13.31
N GLN A 124 -3.59 -0.49 13.14
CA GLN A 124 -2.62 -0.37 14.24
C GLN A 124 -2.68 1.00 14.90
N ARG A 125 -2.75 2.08 14.13
CA ARG A 125 -2.85 3.44 14.68
C ARG A 125 -4.11 3.61 15.54
N VAL A 126 -5.23 3.06 15.09
CA VAL A 126 -6.50 3.09 15.85
C VAL A 126 -6.41 2.20 17.08
N LEU A 127 -5.96 0.96 16.94
CA LEU A 127 -5.87 -0.03 18.03
C LEU A 127 -5.00 0.47 19.19
N HIS A 128 -3.87 1.07 18.86
CA HIS A 128 -2.91 1.60 19.85
C HIS A 128 -3.16 3.06 20.21
N ARG A 129 -4.25 3.66 19.73
CA ARG A 129 -4.65 5.06 20.02
C ARG A 129 -3.49 6.05 19.81
N VAL A 130 -2.77 5.87 18.72
CA VAL A 130 -1.57 6.64 18.42
C VAL A 130 -1.93 8.10 18.19
N ARG A 131 -1.12 9.01 18.75
CA ARG A 131 -1.23 10.45 18.43
C ARG A 131 -0.23 10.83 17.35
N SER A 132 -0.68 11.67 16.43
CA SER A 132 0.19 12.32 15.46
C SER A 132 1.03 13.42 16.11
N GLU A 133 2.02 13.91 15.38
CA GLU A 133 2.91 14.99 15.86
C GLU A 133 2.15 16.28 16.27
N ASP A 134 1.03 16.57 15.59
CA ASP A 134 0.12 17.66 15.90
C ASP A 134 -0.87 17.35 17.03
N GLY A 135 -0.74 16.19 17.68
CA GLY A 135 -1.53 15.76 18.82
C GLY A 135 -2.87 15.10 18.45
N ALA A 136 -3.24 15.01 17.18
CA ALA A 136 -4.51 14.39 16.77
C ALA A 136 -4.52 12.90 17.11
N LEU A 137 -5.62 12.45 17.74
CA LEU A 137 -5.80 11.04 18.09
C LEU A 137 -6.25 10.24 16.88
N HIS A 138 -5.57 9.13 16.60
CA HIS A 138 -6.03 8.15 15.64
C HIS A 138 -7.09 7.26 16.28
N ASP A 139 -8.33 7.49 15.92
CA ASP A 139 -9.49 6.70 16.32
C ASP A 139 -10.39 6.44 15.10
N PHE A 140 -11.48 5.71 15.31
CA PHE A 140 -12.42 5.41 14.23
C PHE A 140 -13.09 6.67 13.66
N ALA A 141 -13.34 7.69 14.48
CA ALA A 141 -13.94 8.94 14.01
C ALA A 141 -13.03 9.69 13.04
N LEU A 142 -11.74 9.79 13.36
CA LEU A 142 -10.75 10.35 12.45
C LEU A 142 -10.68 9.55 11.14
N VAL A 143 -10.56 8.23 11.22
CA VAL A 143 -10.43 7.37 10.04
C VAL A 143 -11.66 7.45 9.15
N LYS A 144 -12.86 7.40 9.73
CA LYS A 144 -14.13 7.59 9.01
C LYS A 144 -14.13 8.89 8.21
N ARG A 145 -13.79 9.99 8.88
CA ARG A 145 -13.71 11.31 8.25
C ARG A 145 -12.72 11.31 7.10
N LEU A 146 -11.52 10.77 7.28
CA LEU A 146 -10.50 10.72 6.22
C LEU A 146 -10.96 9.89 5.02
N LEU A 147 -11.57 8.72 5.24
CA LEU A 147 -12.12 7.91 4.16
C LEU A 147 -13.21 8.65 3.38
N GLN A 148 -14.08 9.37 4.09
CA GLN A 148 -15.14 10.17 3.47
C GLN A 148 -14.56 11.31 2.63
N GLU A 149 -13.70 12.12 3.21
CA GLU A 149 -13.06 13.27 2.56
C GLU A 149 -12.30 12.83 1.30
N GLU A 150 -11.48 11.77 1.38
CA GLU A 150 -10.73 11.27 0.23
C GLU A 150 -11.65 10.71 -0.85
N THR A 151 -12.73 10.02 -0.47
CA THR A 151 -13.71 9.52 -1.45
C THR A 151 -14.42 10.66 -2.16
N ASP A 152 -14.81 11.70 -1.42
CA ASP A 152 -15.44 12.89 -1.98
C ASP A 152 -14.50 13.62 -2.93
N ASP A 153 -13.24 13.78 -2.55
CA ASP A 153 -12.22 14.41 -3.37
C ASP A 153 -11.94 13.62 -4.65
N ILE A 154 -11.83 12.30 -4.58
CA ILE A 154 -11.67 11.45 -5.77
C ILE A 154 -12.85 11.65 -6.73
N ILE A 155 -14.06 11.59 -6.22
CA ILE A 155 -15.28 11.74 -7.05
C ILE A 155 -15.31 13.12 -7.68
N LYS A 156 -15.02 14.17 -6.92
CA LYS A 156 -15.02 15.56 -7.39
C LYS A 156 -13.93 15.81 -8.44
N LEU A 157 -12.68 15.43 -8.15
CA LEU A 157 -11.54 15.63 -9.04
C LEU A 157 -11.66 14.84 -10.34
N GLY A 158 -12.21 13.62 -10.26
CA GLY A 158 -12.49 12.79 -11.42
C GLY A 158 -13.77 13.17 -12.17
N SER A 159 -14.54 14.14 -11.67
CA SER A 159 -15.88 14.48 -12.21
C SER A 159 -16.78 13.24 -12.35
N LEU A 160 -16.65 12.30 -11.39
CA LEU A 160 -17.32 11.01 -11.45
C LEU A 160 -18.80 11.14 -11.07
N SER A 161 -19.65 10.41 -11.78
CA SER A 161 -21.10 10.38 -11.54
C SER A 161 -21.66 8.97 -11.74
N GLY A 162 -22.93 8.77 -11.45
CA GLY A 162 -23.63 7.51 -11.67
C GLY A 162 -22.93 6.31 -11.04
N GLU A 163 -22.75 5.27 -11.83
CA GLU A 163 -22.17 4.00 -11.38
C GLU A 163 -20.71 4.14 -10.89
N ALA A 164 -19.91 4.99 -11.52
CA ALA A 164 -18.52 5.21 -11.10
C ALA A 164 -18.45 5.80 -9.68
N ALA A 165 -19.22 6.85 -9.41
CA ALA A 165 -19.29 7.44 -8.07
C ALA A 165 -19.83 6.44 -7.04
N ALA A 166 -20.89 5.68 -7.39
CA ALA A 166 -21.45 4.66 -6.52
C ALA A 166 -20.42 3.57 -6.17
N ARG A 167 -19.58 3.16 -7.13
CA ARG A 167 -18.52 2.18 -6.90
C ARG A 167 -17.46 2.69 -5.90
N TYR A 168 -17.08 3.95 -5.96
CA TYR A 168 -16.20 4.56 -4.95
C TYR A 168 -16.84 4.62 -3.56
N ARG A 169 -18.13 4.97 -3.45
CA ARG A 169 -18.86 4.90 -2.17
C ARG A 169 -18.91 3.48 -1.60
N LYS A 170 -19.11 2.49 -2.46
CA LYS A 170 -19.05 1.08 -2.09
C LYS A 170 -17.63 0.71 -1.61
N ALA A 171 -16.60 1.15 -2.33
CA ALA A 171 -15.20 0.93 -1.95
C ALA A 171 -14.86 1.53 -0.58
N GLN A 172 -15.34 2.74 -0.29
CA GLN A 172 -15.19 3.38 1.01
C GLN A 172 -15.76 2.52 2.15
N LYS A 173 -16.98 2.03 2.02
CA LYS A 173 -17.61 1.17 3.03
C LYS A 173 -16.87 -0.15 3.24
N ILE A 174 -16.40 -0.77 2.16
CA ILE A 174 -15.60 -1.99 2.23
C ILE A 174 -14.26 -1.71 2.90
N ALA A 175 -13.59 -0.61 2.58
CA ALA A 175 -12.35 -0.19 3.22
C ALA A 175 -12.54 0.03 4.73
N ALA A 176 -13.61 0.70 5.13
CA ALA A 176 -13.98 0.90 6.53
C ALA A 176 -14.17 -0.43 7.26
N GLN A 177 -14.92 -1.36 6.67
CA GLN A 177 -15.12 -2.70 7.24
C GLN A 177 -13.80 -3.48 7.33
N TRP A 178 -12.97 -3.36 6.32
CA TRP A 178 -11.68 -4.06 6.29
C TRP A 178 -10.74 -3.55 7.40
N ILE A 179 -10.68 -2.23 7.61
CA ILE A 179 -9.95 -1.63 8.74
C ILE A 179 -10.51 -2.13 10.07
N ARG A 180 -11.84 -2.14 10.23
CA ARG A 180 -12.50 -2.64 11.43
C ARG A 180 -12.12 -4.08 11.74
N ASN A 181 -12.13 -4.94 10.74
CA ASN A 181 -11.75 -6.35 10.88
C ASN A 181 -10.32 -6.50 11.37
N TYR A 182 -9.39 -5.71 10.83
CA TYR A 182 -7.98 -5.75 11.24
C TYR A 182 -7.77 -5.28 12.68
N THR A 183 -8.58 -4.35 13.19
CA THR A 183 -8.54 -3.99 14.63
C THR A 183 -9.04 -5.09 15.53
N ALA A 184 -9.82 -6.03 15.00
CA ALA A 184 -10.31 -7.23 15.69
C ALA A 184 -9.44 -8.47 15.38
N PHE A 185 -8.25 -8.31 14.80
CA PHE A 185 -7.34 -9.38 14.38
C PHE A 185 -7.94 -10.35 13.35
N ASP A 186 -8.96 -9.92 12.61
CA ASP A 186 -9.46 -10.64 11.43
C ASP A 186 -8.72 -10.14 10.18
N PHE A 187 -7.67 -10.87 9.79
CA PHE A 187 -6.76 -10.49 8.69
C PHE A 187 -7.18 -11.05 7.33
N ARG A 188 -8.45 -11.36 7.13
CA ARG A 188 -8.94 -11.79 5.82
C ARG A 188 -8.64 -10.74 4.75
N SER A 189 -8.28 -11.22 3.57
CA SER A 189 -8.10 -10.36 2.39
C SER A 189 -9.42 -10.19 1.63
N LEU A 190 -9.48 -9.26 0.69
CA LEU A 190 -10.66 -9.02 -0.13
C LEU A 190 -11.14 -10.28 -0.88
N GLY A 191 -10.22 -11.11 -1.36
CA GLY A 191 -10.55 -12.38 -2.03
C GLY A 191 -11.22 -13.43 -1.15
N SER A 192 -11.28 -13.22 0.18
CA SER A 192 -12.01 -14.09 1.11
C SER A 192 -13.50 -13.74 1.22
N TYR A 193 -13.94 -12.64 0.63
CA TYR A 193 -15.34 -12.22 0.62
C TYR A 193 -16.02 -12.65 -0.67
N THR A 194 -17.22 -13.17 -0.55
CA THR A 194 -18.10 -13.38 -1.71
C THR A 194 -18.66 -12.04 -2.19
N ARG A 195 -19.18 -12.01 -3.42
CA ARG A 195 -19.87 -10.82 -3.92
C ARG A 195 -21.04 -10.41 -3.03
N ALA A 196 -21.80 -11.40 -2.54
CA ALA A 196 -22.92 -11.17 -1.62
C ALA A 196 -22.47 -10.54 -0.30
N ASP A 197 -21.28 -10.92 0.24
CA ASP A 197 -20.74 -10.29 1.43
C ASP A 197 -20.41 -8.82 1.18
N LEU A 198 -19.78 -8.52 0.05
CA LEU A 198 -19.44 -7.14 -0.32
C LEU A 198 -20.67 -6.28 -0.58
N ASP A 199 -21.72 -6.85 -1.17
CA ASP A 199 -22.98 -6.16 -1.40
C ASP A 199 -23.68 -5.88 -0.06
N ARG A 200 -23.65 -6.82 0.89
CA ARG A 200 -24.18 -6.65 2.23
C ARG A 200 -23.43 -5.57 3.02
N ILE A 201 -22.10 -5.55 2.95
CA ILE A 201 -21.28 -4.48 3.56
C ILE A 201 -21.63 -3.12 2.96
N ALA A 202 -21.79 -3.04 1.65
CA ALA A 202 -22.11 -1.80 0.98
C ALA A 202 -23.51 -1.28 1.28
N ALA A 203 -24.50 -2.17 1.45
CA ALA A 203 -25.88 -1.83 1.81
C ALA A 203 -26.05 -1.53 3.31
N GLY A 204 -25.18 -2.07 4.16
CA GLY A 204 -25.25 -1.93 5.59
C GLY A 204 -24.84 -0.53 6.09
N PRO A 205 -24.94 -0.29 7.42
CA PRO A 205 -24.39 0.90 8.04
C PRO A 205 -22.88 0.94 7.90
N GLU A 206 -22.30 2.13 8.01
CA GLU A 206 -20.85 2.28 8.02
C GLU A 206 -20.23 1.55 9.22
N ALA A 207 -19.12 0.85 8.98
CA ALA A 207 -18.45 0.05 10.00
C ALA A 207 -17.65 0.89 11.01
N LEU A 208 -17.34 2.15 10.67
CA LEU A 208 -16.58 3.08 11.51
C LEU A 208 -17.44 4.23 11.99
#